data_fe329db1175043ee6ded4372fd94fdd7
#
_entry.id   fe329db1175043ee6ded4372fd94fdd7
#
_cell.length_a   1.000
_cell.length_b   1.000
_cell.length_c   1.000
_cell.angle_alpha   90.00
_cell.angle_beta   90.00
_cell.angle_gamma   90.00
#
_symmetry.space_group_name_H-M   'P 1'
#
loop_
_entity.id
_entity.type
_entity.pdbx_description
1 polymer ?
#
loop_
_entity_poly.entity_id
_entity_poly.type
_entity_poly.pdbx_seq_one_letter_code
_entity_poly.pdbx_strand_id
1 'polypeptide(L)'
;NPPSPTDNLSYAGHTGDTILFGKKITSANVRRIVRRIDWTAGTKYEIYRDDYSVQNRAPITNAARLYDANYYVMNEDYRVYICIENGSSGTNPKGNVSQDQPTFTDLEPSRAGDSGDGYIWKYLFTISPSDIIKFDSTDYITVPNNWDTSSDAQIRSIRESGDSTVNENQIKTVYIDDAGGSYANGLGQEMNIIGDGTGGKVRVDVEGGKITNTVVVSGGKNYSYALVDLGSINSN
;
A
#
# COMPACT_ATOMS: atom_id res chain seq x y z
N ASN A 1 5.67 18.18 -37.40
CA ASN A 1 5.83 16.75 -37.10
C ASN A 1 7.35 16.43 -37.22
N PRO A 2 8.03 16.00 -36.16
CA PRO A 2 9.44 15.68 -36.29
C PRO A 2 9.63 14.52 -37.29
N PRO A 3 10.72 14.53 -38.06
CA PRO A 3 11.00 13.44 -38.98
C PRO A 3 11.22 12.14 -38.23
N SER A 4 10.89 11.01 -38.86
CA SER A 4 11.16 9.70 -38.29
C SER A 4 12.64 9.52 -37.97
N PRO A 5 13.00 8.92 -36.84
CA PRO A 5 14.41 8.64 -36.52
C PRO A 5 15.05 7.81 -37.63
N THR A 6 16.26 8.19 -38.01
CA THR A 6 17.08 7.43 -38.97
C THR A 6 18.48 7.21 -38.43
N ASP A 7 19.07 6.04 -38.68
CA ASP A 7 20.46 5.72 -38.32
C ASP A 7 21.47 6.23 -39.38
N ASN A 8 21.08 7.21 -40.16
CA ASN A 8 21.91 7.76 -41.22
C ASN A 8 22.97 8.69 -40.63
N LEU A 9 24.25 8.40 -40.94
CA LEU A 9 25.42 9.15 -40.45
C LEU A 9 25.38 10.64 -40.84
N SER A 10 24.81 10.99 -42.00
CA SER A 10 24.66 12.38 -42.43
C SER A 10 23.69 13.18 -41.55
N TYR A 11 22.68 12.50 -40.97
CA TYR A 11 21.75 13.11 -40.03
C TYR A 11 22.42 13.39 -38.67
N ALA A 12 23.31 12.52 -38.23
CA ALA A 12 24.06 12.71 -36.98
C ALA A 12 24.96 13.95 -37.01
N GLY A 13 25.55 14.28 -38.18
CA GLY A 13 26.35 15.49 -38.36
C GLY A 13 25.52 16.77 -38.20
N HIS A 14 24.32 16.83 -38.80
CA HIS A 14 23.40 17.98 -38.66
C HIS A 14 22.82 18.12 -37.28
N THR A 15 22.62 17.01 -36.57
CA THR A 15 22.11 17.03 -35.18
C THR A 15 23.09 17.74 -34.24
N GLY A 16 24.39 17.58 -34.45
CA GLY A 16 25.43 18.28 -33.66
C GLY A 16 25.33 19.80 -33.77
N ASP A 17 25.00 20.32 -34.95
CA ASP A 17 24.89 21.77 -35.20
C ASP A 17 23.64 22.41 -34.62
N THR A 18 22.63 21.60 -34.35
CA THR A 18 21.30 22.08 -33.83
C THR A 18 21.10 21.83 -32.34
N ILE A 19 21.96 21.09 -31.66
CA ILE A 19 21.90 20.86 -30.25
C ILE A 19 22.30 22.09 -29.46
N LEU A 20 21.36 22.65 -28.67
CA LEU A 20 21.63 23.78 -27.78
C LEU A 20 22.44 23.38 -26.55
N PHE A 21 22.21 22.19 -26.04
CA PHE A 21 22.91 21.61 -24.91
C PHE A 21 22.79 20.08 -24.90
N GLY A 22 23.70 19.43 -24.23
CA GLY A 22 23.67 17.99 -24.00
C GLY A 22 24.17 17.66 -22.60
N LYS A 23 23.64 16.61 -22.00
CA LYS A 23 24.08 16.11 -20.71
C LYS A 23 24.24 14.60 -20.75
N LYS A 24 25.36 14.12 -20.25
CA LYS A 24 25.60 12.67 -20.05
C LYS A 24 24.63 12.18 -18.97
N ILE A 25 23.80 11.21 -19.32
CA ILE A 25 22.90 10.54 -18.37
C ILE A 25 23.60 9.30 -17.83
N THR A 26 23.60 9.16 -16.50
CA THR A 26 24.06 7.96 -15.79
C THR A 26 22.89 7.36 -15.00
N SER A 27 23.01 6.15 -14.51
CA SER A 27 21.99 5.51 -13.68
C SER A 27 21.59 6.35 -12.44
N ALA A 28 22.52 7.15 -11.92
CA ALA A 28 22.26 8.09 -10.82
C ALA A 28 21.34 9.27 -11.18
N ASN A 29 21.14 9.52 -12.50
CA ASN A 29 20.26 10.58 -12.99
C ASN A 29 18.90 10.07 -13.49
N VAL A 30 18.60 8.79 -13.28
CA VAL A 30 17.37 8.16 -13.71
C VAL A 30 16.64 7.60 -12.49
N ARG A 31 15.34 7.84 -12.39
CA ARG A 31 14.46 7.28 -11.36
C ARG A 31 13.21 6.72 -12.01
N ARG A 32 12.66 5.69 -11.41
CA ARG A 32 11.28 5.28 -11.64
C ARG A 32 10.37 6.26 -10.90
N ILE A 33 9.24 6.56 -11.46
CA ILE A 33 8.28 7.50 -10.89
C ILE A 33 6.89 6.87 -10.87
N VAL A 34 6.08 7.29 -9.89
CA VAL A 34 4.65 7.04 -9.82
C VAL A 34 3.92 8.37 -9.62
N ARG A 35 2.61 8.40 -9.81
CA ARG A 35 1.82 9.62 -9.59
C ARG A 35 2.01 10.11 -8.16
N ARG A 36 2.05 11.41 -7.98
CA ARG A 36 2.03 12.02 -6.65
C ARG A 36 0.59 12.08 -6.14
N ILE A 37 0.37 11.55 -4.97
CA ILE A 37 -0.89 11.62 -4.26
C ILE A 37 -0.54 12.08 -2.84
N ASP A 38 -0.75 13.36 -2.57
CA ASP A 38 -0.52 13.90 -1.23
C ASP A 38 -1.69 13.52 -0.31
N TRP A 39 -1.39 13.14 0.92
CA TRP A 39 -2.42 12.89 1.90
C TRP A 39 -3.16 14.18 2.25
N THR A 40 -4.48 14.11 2.32
CA THR A 40 -5.33 15.25 2.68
C THR A 40 -6.45 14.78 3.59
N ALA A 41 -6.63 15.45 4.72
CA ALA A 41 -7.70 15.16 5.66
C ALA A 41 -9.08 15.28 4.99
N GLY A 42 -10.00 14.39 5.37
CA GLY A 42 -11.35 14.35 4.80
C GLY A 42 -11.45 13.72 3.42
N THR A 43 -10.36 13.17 2.89
CA THR A 43 -10.34 12.47 1.61
C THR A 43 -10.51 10.97 1.81
N LYS A 44 -11.15 10.31 0.83
CA LYS A 44 -11.25 8.85 0.78
C LYS A 44 -10.18 8.26 -0.11
N TYR A 45 -9.52 7.21 0.38
CA TYR A 45 -8.50 6.47 -0.34
C TYR A 45 -8.92 5.03 -0.55
N GLU A 46 -8.52 4.45 -1.70
CA GLU A 46 -8.77 3.05 -2.03
C GLU A 46 -7.92 2.13 -1.15
N ILE A 47 -8.41 0.93 -0.92
CA ILE A 47 -7.58 -0.16 -0.40
C ILE A 47 -6.67 -0.68 -1.51
N TYR A 48 -5.42 -1.04 -1.19
CA TYR A 48 -4.57 -1.79 -2.11
C TYR A 48 -5.18 -3.17 -2.36
N ARG A 49 -5.45 -3.44 -3.64
CA ARG A 49 -5.93 -4.74 -4.12
C ARG A 49 -5.30 -5.01 -5.48
N ASP A 50 -4.83 -6.21 -5.71
CA ASP A 50 -4.21 -6.63 -6.98
C ASP A 50 -5.25 -7.07 -8.03
N ASP A 51 -6.52 -7.23 -7.65
CA ASP A 51 -7.60 -7.73 -8.47
C ASP A 51 -8.47 -6.65 -9.15
N TYR A 52 -8.06 -5.38 -9.11
CA TYR A 52 -8.76 -4.32 -9.84
C TYR A 52 -8.78 -4.61 -11.34
N SER A 53 -9.99 -4.64 -11.91
CA SER A 53 -10.25 -4.97 -13.30
C SER A 53 -11.47 -4.22 -13.84
N VAL A 54 -11.80 -4.43 -15.09
CA VAL A 54 -13.03 -3.87 -15.68
C VAL A 54 -14.28 -4.41 -14.98
N GLN A 55 -14.22 -5.65 -14.51
CA GLN A 55 -15.32 -6.33 -13.79
C GLN A 55 -15.33 -6.01 -12.29
N ASN A 56 -14.16 -5.70 -11.70
CA ASN A 56 -13.99 -5.36 -10.29
C ASN A 56 -13.29 -4.03 -10.14
N ARG A 57 -14.05 -2.95 -10.25
CA ARG A 57 -13.51 -1.59 -10.22
C ARG A 57 -13.27 -1.11 -8.80
N ALA A 58 -12.33 -0.20 -8.67
CA ALA A 58 -12.09 0.51 -7.42
C ALA A 58 -13.35 1.32 -7.00
N PRO A 59 -13.85 1.16 -5.77
CA PRO A 59 -15.14 1.72 -5.36
C PRO A 59 -15.21 3.25 -5.36
N ILE A 60 -14.08 3.93 -5.14
CA ILE A 60 -14.02 5.39 -5.01
C ILE A 60 -13.72 6.03 -6.35
N THR A 61 -12.62 5.64 -7.00
CA THR A 61 -12.12 6.23 -8.24
C THR A 61 -12.74 5.62 -9.50
N ASN A 62 -13.46 4.51 -9.37
CA ASN A 62 -13.96 3.70 -10.49
C ASN A 62 -12.84 3.18 -11.43
N ALA A 63 -11.61 3.13 -10.92
CA ALA A 63 -10.46 2.66 -11.68
C ALA A 63 -10.55 1.15 -11.97
N ALA A 64 -10.20 0.78 -13.19
CA ALA A 64 -10.11 -0.63 -13.62
C ALA A 64 -8.68 -1.17 -13.57
N ARG A 65 -7.72 -0.31 -13.25
CA ARG A 65 -6.28 -0.66 -13.14
C ARG A 65 -5.73 -0.09 -11.85
N LEU A 66 -4.86 -0.84 -11.22
CA LEU A 66 -4.21 -0.42 -9.98
C LEU A 66 -3.47 0.93 -10.13
N TYR A 67 -2.87 1.17 -11.28
CA TYR A 67 -2.19 2.44 -11.56
C TYR A 67 -3.10 3.68 -11.42
N ASP A 68 -4.38 3.55 -11.74
CA ASP A 68 -5.34 4.68 -11.72
C ASP A 68 -6.05 4.84 -10.37
N ALA A 69 -5.90 3.88 -9.45
CA ALA A 69 -6.52 3.91 -8.12
C ALA A 69 -5.65 4.70 -7.12
N ASN A 70 -6.30 5.38 -6.17
CA ASN A 70 -5.63 6.19 -5.16
C ASN A 70 -5.42 5.40 -3.87
N TYR A 71 -4.61 4.36 -3.91
CA TYR A 71 -4.38 3.43 -2.80
C TYR A 71 -3.10 3.71 -2.00
N TYR A 72 -2.32 4.69 -2.37
CA TYR A 72 -1.13 5.13 -1.64
C TYR A 72 -1.12 6.64 -1.51
N VAL A 73 -0.39 7.15 -0.53
CA VAL A 73 -0.26 8.58 -0.26
C VAL A 73 1.16 8.92 0.16
N MET A 74 1.55 10.16 -0.06
CA MET A 74 2.74 10.76 0.51
C MET A 74 2.34 11.81 1.56
N ASN A 75 3.00 11.82 2.70
CA ASN A 75 2.81 12.84 3.71
C ASN A 75 3.79 14.03 3.53
N GLU A 76 3.68 15.04 4.39
CA GLU A 76 4.52 16.24 4.36
C GLU A 76 6.01 15.98 4.62
N ASP A 77 6.35 14.85 5.27
CA ASP A 77 7.72 14.42 5.53
C ASP A 77 8.31 13.59 4.36
N TYR A 78 7.66 13.58 3.20
CA TYR A 78 8.03 12.74 2.04
C TYR A 78 8.04 11.24 2.35
N ARG A 79 7.25 10.80 3.32
CA ARG A 79 7.02 9.38 3.62
C ARG A 79 5.85 8.86 2.81
N VAL A 80 6.03 7.70 2.21
CA VAL A 80 5.02 7.06 1.35
C VAL A 80 4.39 5.89 2.08
N TYR A 81 3.06 5.85 2.05
CA TYR A 81 2.24 4.84 2.70
C TYR A 81 1.27 4.20 1.72
N ILE A 82 1.02 2.91 1.88
CA ILE A 82 -0.01 2.19 1.15
C ILE A 82 -1.20 1.95 2.08
N CYS A 83 -2.41 2.15 1.55
CA CYS A 83 -3.65 1.93 2.28
C CYS A 83 -3.99 0.43 2.29
N ILE A 84 -4.03 -0.17 3.46
CA ILE A 84 -4.37 -1.57 3.66
C ILE A 84 -5.86 -1.72 4.01
N GLU A 85 -6.39 -0.80 4.84
CA GLU A 85 -7.81 -0.72 5.17
C GLU A 85 -8.25 0.75 5.16
N ASN A 86 -9.53 0.99 4.84
CA ASN A 86 -10.12 2.32 4.79
C ASN A 86 -11.48 2.41 5.51
N GLY A 87 -11.78 1.45 6.37
CA GLY A 87 -13.06 1.35 7.07
C GLY A 87 -14.24 1.01 6.14
N SER A 88 -13.96 0.38 4.99
CA SER A 88 -15.03 -0.11 4.11
C SER A 88 -15.72 -1.35 4.70
N SER A 89 -16.96 -1.56 4.30
CA SER A 89 -17.77 -2.70 4.68
C SER A 89 -18.79 -2.99 3.58
N GLY A 90 -19.50 -4.09 3.66
CA GLY A 90 -20.58 -4.43 2.71
C GLY A 90 -21.65 -3.32 2.58
N THR A 91 -21.90 -2.55 3.66
CA THR A 91 -22.81 -1.41 3.65
C THR A 91 -22.16 -0.07 3.31
N ASN A 92 -20.84 0.03 3.39
CA ASN A 92 -20.05 1.20 3.04
C ASN A 92 -18.85 0.82 2.17
N PRO A 93 -19.04 0.40 0.91
CA PRO A 93 -17.98 -0.10 0.06
C PRO A 93 -16.92 0.96 -0.31
N LYS A 94 -17.23 2.24 -0.12
CA LYS A 94 -16.30 3.36 -0.35
C LYS A 94 -15.46 3.71 0.86
N GLY A 95 -15.63 3.01 1.98
CA GLY A 95 -14.94 3.31 3.21
C GLY A 95 -15.25 4.69 3.80
N ASN A 96 -14.51 5.06 4.82
CA ASN A 96 -14.62 6.33 5.52
C ASN A 96 -13.73 7.38 4.87
N VAL A 97 -13.79 8.61 5.37
CA VAL A 97 -12.81 9.66 5.06
C VAL A 97 -11.62 9.51 6.01
N SER A 98 -10.40 9.67 5.51
CA SER A 98 -9.19 9.67 6.33
C SER A 98 -9.10 10.97 7.13
N GLN A 99 -8.93 10.88 8.43
CA GLN A 99 -8.86 12.03 9.34
C GLN A 99 -7.45 12.26 9.86
N ASP A 100 -6.70 11.19 10.07
CA ASP A 100 -5.37 11.24 10.67
C ASP A 100 -4.28 10.94 9.63
N GLN A 101 -3.28 11.83 9.55
CA GLN A 101 -2.14 11.64 8.66
C GLN A 101 -1.21 10.55 9.20
N PRO A 102 -0.83 9.55 8.37
CA PRO A 102 0.17 8.58 8.79
C PRO A 102 1.56 9.24 8.87
N THR A 103 2.22 9.08 10.03
CA THR A 103 3.55 9.66 10.30
C THR A 103 4.56 8.66 10.86
N PHE A 104 4.12 7.44 11.16
CA PHE A 104 4.96 6.37 11.70
C PHE A 104 5.88 5.75 10.63
N THR A 105 6.92 5.06 11.09
CA THR A 105 7.87 4.33 10.24
C THR A 105 7.96 2.85 10.61
N ASP A 106 6.96 2.35 11.35
CA ASP A 106 6.87 0.95 11.73
C ASP A 106 6.72 0.07 10.50
N LEU A 107 7.29 -1.12 10.56
CA LEU A 107 7.30 -2.07 9.44
C LEU A 107 5.96 -2.77 9.26
N GLU A 108 5.21 -2.92 10.35
CA GLU A 108 3.88 -3.52 10.33
C GLU A 108 2.81 -2.48 10.01
N PRO A 109 1.70 -2.89 9.37
CA PRO A 109 0.57 -1.99 9.16
C PRO A 109 0.04 -1.45 10.49
N SER A 110 -0.26 -0.15 10.53
CA SER A 110 -0.71 0.53 11.75
C SER A 110 -1.75 1.60 11.44
N ARG A 111 -2.52 1.96 12.45
CA ARG A 111 -3.44 3.09 12.38
C ARG A 111 -2.67 4.39 12.50
N ALA A 112 -3.19 5.44 11.85
CA ALA A 112 -2.74 6.80 12.05
C ALA A 112 -3.69 7.48 13.04
N GLY A 113 -3.15 7.96 14.16
CA GLY A 113 -3.91 8.72 15.17
C GLY A 113 -5.04 7.92 15.83
N ASP A 114 -5.97 8.64 16.46
CA ASP A 114 -7.01 8.11 17.34
C ASP A 114 -8.45 8.47 16.90
N SER A 115 -8.64 9.01 15.70
CA SER A 115 -9.96 9.42 15.20
C SER A 115 -10.96 8.26 15.02
N GLY A 116 -10.45 7.02 14.90
CA GLY A 116 -11.28 5.86 14.63
C GLY A 116 -11.85 5.82 13.20
N ASP A 117 -11.17 6.47 12.24
CA ASP A 117 -11.59 6.54 10.84
C ASP A 117 -11.56 5.17 10.11
N GLY A 118 -10.93 4.16 10.73
CA GLY A 118 -10.84 2.80 10.20
C GLY A 118 -9.68 2.61 9.21
N TYR A 119 -8.84 3.62 9.02
CA TYR A 119 -7.68 3.48 8.15
C TYR A 119 -6.55 2.71 8.82
N ILE A 120 -5.98 1.76 8.06
CA ILE A 120 -4.73 1.08 8.37
C ILE A 120 -3.78 1.34 7.22
N TRP A 121 -2.63 1.90 7.55
CA TRP A 121 -1.58 2.24 6.59
C TRP A 121 -0.36 1.34 6.80
N LYS A 122 0.35 1.04 5.72
CA LYS A 122 1.68 0.45 5.78
C LYS A 122 2.69 1.44 5.25
N TYR A 123 3.71 1.75 6.05
CA TYR A 123 4.85 2.53 5.61
C TYR A 123 5.64 1.78 4.54
N LEU A 124 6.04 2.46 3.48
CA LEU A 124 6.82 1.88 2.39
C LEU A 124 8.27 2.38 2.35
N PHE A 125 8.46 3.69 2.24
CA PHE A 125 9.76 4.33 2.19
C PHE A 125 9.63 5.84 2.40
N THR A 126 10.77 6.48 2.69
CA THR A 126 10.93 7.94 2.65
C THR A 126 11.71 8.32 1.41
N ILE A 127 11.26 9.32 0.67
CA ILE A 127 11.99 9.85 -0.48
C ILE A 127 13.28 10.48 0.02
N SER A 128 14.43 10.11 -0.54
CA SER A 128 15.71 10.61 -0.08
C SER A 128 15.87 12.11 -0.34
N PRO A 129 16.55 12.87 0.51
CA PRO A 129 16.81 14.30 0.28
C PRO A 129 17.49 14.58 -1.07
N SER A 130 18.34 13.69 -1.52
CA SER A 130 18.99 13.80 -2.84
C SER A 130 18.02 13.65 -3.99
N ASP A 131 16.98 12.82 -3.85
CA ASP A 131 15.96 12.64 -4.85
C ASP A 131 14.94 13.78 -4.83
N ILE A 132 14.60 14.31 -3.66
CA ILE A 132 13.78 15.52 -3.52
C ILE A 132 14.44 16.67 -4.30
N ILE A 133 15.72 16.98 -4.04
CA ILE A 133 16.42 18.09 -4.70
C ILE A 133 16.46 17.92 -6.23
N LYS A 134 16.54 16.70 -6.74
CA LYS A 134 16.73 16.44 -8.18
C LYS A 134 15.44 16.21 -8.95
N PHE A 135 14.42 15.66 -8.30
CA PHE A 135 13.26 15.09 -8.97
C PHE A 135 11.92 15.52 -8.35
N ASP A 136 11.90 16.44 -7.37
CA ASP A 136 10.63 16.90 -6.82
C ASP A 136 9.72 17.46 -7.90
N SER A 137 8.45 17.04 -7.87
CA SER A 137 7.45 17.36 -8.87
C SER A 137 6.07 17.41 -8.21
N THR A 138 5.20 18.25 -8.77
CA THR A 138 3.78 18.29 -8.38
C THR A 138 2.99 17.08 -8.83
N ASP A 139 3.45 16.40 -9.88
CA ASP A 139 2.70 15.33 -10.54
C ASP A 139 3.20 13.92 -10.23
N TYR A 140 4.48 13.81 -9.86
CA TYR A 140 5.15 12.52 -9.69
C TYR A 140 6.06 12.51 -8.47
N ILE A 141 6.17 11.32 -7.87
CA ILE A 141 7.17 11.01 -6.85
C ILE A 141 8.11 9.93 -7.34
N THR A 142 9.36 9.98 -6.87
CA THR A 142 10.35 8.94 -7.16
C THR A 142 10.13 7.72 -6.29
N VAL A 143 10.43 6.55 -6.87
CA VAL A 143 10.51 5.29 -6.14
C VAL A 143 11.95 4.75 -6.19
N PRO A 144 12.38 3.97 -5.19
CA PRO A 144 13.72 3.37 -5.20
C PRO A 144 13.96 2.55 -6.47
N ASN A 145 15.09 2.81 -7.18
CA ASN A 145 15.39 2.14 -8.45
C ASN A 145 15.71 0.66 -8.30
N ASN A 146 16.29 0.30 -7.18
CA ASN A 146 16.81 -1.04 -6.89
C ASN A 146 16.06 -1.66 -5.71
N TRP A 147 14.73 -1.53 -5.71
CA TRP A 147 13.88 -2.05 -4.63
C TRP A 147 14.15 -3.51 -4.33
N ASP A 148 14.31 -4.32 -5.37
CA ASP A 148 14.57 -5.76 -5.30
C ASP A 148 15.97 -6.13 -4.78
N THR A 149 16.95 -5.26 -4.96
CA THR A 149 18.36 -5.53 -4.62
C THR A 149 18.95 -4.55 -3.61
N SER A 150 18.16 -3.60 -3.10
CA SER A 150 18.65 -2.58 -2.17
C SER A 150 19.20 -3.19 -0.88
N SER A 151 20.38 -2.73 -0.46
CA SER A 151 20.96 -3.02 0.85
C SER A 151 20.55 -2.01 1.92
N ASP A 152 19.79 -0.98 1.57
CA ASP A 152 19.21 -0.05 2.54
C ASP A 152 18.34 -0.81 3.54
N ALA A 153 18.61 -0.63 4.85
CA ALA A 153 17.99 -1.40 5.90
C ALA A 153 16.45 -1.24 5.93
N GLN A 154 15.97 -0.04 5.63
CA GLN A 154 14.55 0.28 5.64
C GLN A 154 13.84 -0.34 4.44
N ILE A 155 14.38 -0.15 3.23
CA ILE A 155 13.84 -0.77 2.00
C ILE A 155 13.87 -2.29 2.13
N ARG A 156 14.98 -2.84 2.63
CA ARG A 156 15.13 -4.28 2.83
C ARG A 156 14.08 -4.83 3.80
N SER A 157 13.86 -4.19 4.93
CA SER A 157 12.88 -4.63 5.91
C SER A 157 11.45 -4.61 5.34
N ILE A 158 11.09 -3.59 4.56
CA ILE A 158 9.78 -3.54 3.90
C ILE A 158 9.64 -4.63 2.84
N ARG A 159 10.65 -4.78 1.99
CA ARG A 159 10.69 -5.83 0.95
C ARG A 159 10.56 -7.22 1.56
N GLU A 160 11.40 -7.49 2.56
CA GLU A 160 11.47 -8.80 3.20
C GLU A 160 10.26 -9.09 4.09
N SER A 161 9.49 -8.08 4.49
CA SER A 161 8.27 -8.29 5.30
C SER A 161 7.19 -9.10 4.59
N GLY A 162 7.23 -9.21 3.27
CA GLY A 162 6.33 -10.06 2.48
C GLY A 162 7.06 -11.13 1.66
N ASP A 163 8.37 -11.27 1.84
CA ASP A 163 9.17 -12.25 1.10
C ASP A 163 9.01 -13.64 1.71
N SER A 164 8.62 -14.60 0.89
CA SER A 164 8.43 -16.00 1.29
C SER A 164 9.72 -16.69 1.77
N THR A 165 10.89 -16.16 1.41
CA THR A 165 12.18 -16.70 1.85
C THR A 165 12.63 -16.18 3.21
N VAL A 166 12.12 -15.02 3.63
CA VAL A 166 12.50 -14.37 4.89
C VAL A 166 11.35 -14.38 5.89
N ASN A 167 10.17 -13.92 5.48
CA ASN A 167 8.98 -13.83 6.32
C ASN A 167 7.92 -14.89 6.00
N GLU A 168 8.21 -15.75 5.04
CA GLU A 168 7.47 -16.98 4.82
C GLU A 168 5.96 -16.77 4.68
N ASN A 169 5.52 -15.83 3.83
CA ASN A 169 4.10 -15.57 3.54
C ASN A 169 3.27 -15.30 4.82
N GLN A 170 3.61 -14.26 5.55
CA GLN A 170 2.88 -13.82 6.74
C GLN A 170 1.53 -13.17 6.39
N ILE A 171 0.54 -13.37 7.23
CA ILE A 171 -0.70 -12.59 7.23
C ILE A 171 -0.39 -11.19 7.79
N LYS A 172 -0.71 -10.12 7.06
CA LYS A 172 -0.46 -8.74 7.49
C LYS A 172 -1.72 -8.01 7.91
N THR A 173 -2.86 -8.36 7.34
CA THR A 173 -4.15 -7.79 7.70
C THR A 173 -5.28 -8.79 7.47
N VAL A 174 -6.40 -8.58 8.14
CA VAL A 174 -7.65 -9.31 7.94
C VAL A 174 -8.73 -8.28 7.67
N TYR A 175 -9.26 -8.31 6.48
CA TYR A 175 -10.33 -7.42 6.05
C TYR A 175 -11.71 -7.99 6.42
N ILE A 176 -12.61 -7.13 6.92
CA ILE A 176 -13.98 -7.49 7.24
C ILE A 176 -14.86 -7.19 6.03
N ASP A 177 -15.19 -8.19 5.24
CA ASP A 177 -16.09 -8.06 4.09
C ASP A 177 -17.55 -8.05 4.56
N ASP A 178 -17.90 -8.97 5.45
CA ASP A 178 -19.22 -9.04 6.12
C ASP A 178 -19.02 -9.17 7.64
N ALA A 179 -19.55 -8.21 8.37
CA ALA A 179 -19.46 -8.18 9.82
C ALA A 179 -20.29 -9.26 10.52
N GLY A 180 -21.12 -9.97 9.77
CA GLY A 180 -22.03 -10.99 10.32
C GLY A 180 -23.08 -10.44 11.30
N GLY A 181 -23.58 -11.31 12.16
CA GLY A 181 -24.58 -10.94 13.18
C GLY A 181 -24.77 -12.03 14.21
N SER A 182 -25.35 -11.64 15.35
CA SER A 182 -25.66 -12.55 16.46
C SER A 182 -24.45 -13.17 17.17
N TYR A 183 -23.29 -12.55 17.07
CA TYR A 183 -22.11 -12.94 17.87
C TYR A 183 -22.22 -12.41 19.29
N ALA A 184 -21.62 -13.10 20.25
CA ALA A 184 -21.49 -12.57 21.61
C ALA A 184 -20.56 -11.36 21.62
N ASN A 185 -20.96 -10.29 22.28
CA ASN A 185 -20.13 -9.11 22.42
C ASN A 185 -18.86 -9.45 23.22
N GLY A 186 -17.73 -8.91 22.78
CA GLY A 186 -16.44 -9.07 23.46
C GLY A 186 -15.36 -8.32 22.73
N LEU A 187 -14.45 -7.75 23.49
CA LEU A 187 -13.27 -7.04 22.96
C LEU A 187 -12.03 -7.91 23.15
N GLY A 188 -11.15 -7.85 22.17
CA GLY A 188 -9.83 -8.48 22.23
C GLY A 188 -9.85 -10.01 22.21
N GLN A 189 -10.83 -10.63 21.57
CA GLN A 189 -10.90 -12.08 21.44
C GLN A 189 -9.83 -12.59 20.49
N GLU A 190 -8.81 -13.28 21.02
CA GLU A 190 -7.74 -13.87 20.20
C GLU A 190 -8.17 -15.23 19.63
N MET A 191 -7.94 -15.37 18.31
CA MET A 191 -8.21 -16.59 17.56
C MET A 191 -6.98 -17.01 16.77
N ASN A 192 -6.81 -18.31 16.61
CA ASN A 192 -5.81 -18.84 15.72
C ASN A 192 -6.28 -18.72 14.26
N ILE A 193 -5.37 -18.35 13.40
CA ILE A 193 -5.58 -18.41 11.95
C ILE A 193 -5.32 -19.85 11.52
N ILE A 194 -6.28 -20.43 10.82
CA ILE A 194 -6.26 -21.80 10.31
C ILE A 194 -5.94 -21.75 8.82
N GLY A 195 -5.08 -22.64 8.35
CA GLY A 195 -4.68 -22.72 6.95
C GLY A 195 -3.55 -23.72 6.77
N ASP A 196 -2.83 -23.59 5.68
CA ASP A 196 -1.63 -24.38 5.40
C ASP A 196 -0.36 -23.84 6.09
N GLY A 197 -0.45 -22.62 6.65
CA GLY A 197 0.61 -22.01 7.45
C GLY A 197 0.50 -22.29 8.94
N THR A 198 1.35 -21.67 9.73
CA THR A 198 1.44 -21.86 11.19
C THR A 198 1.68 -20.56 11.95
N GLY A 199 1.18 -20.51 13.20
CA GLY A 199 1.50 -19.43 14.14
C GLY A 199 0.77 -18.11 13.93
N GLY A 200 -0.14 -18.04 12.98
CA GLY A 200 -0.99 -16.86 12.77
C GLY A 200 -2.03 -16.72 13.87
N LYS A 201 -2.23 -15.48 14.34
CA LYS A 201 -3.26 -15.11 15.32
C LYS A 201 -3.88 -13.78 14.95
N VAL A 202 -5.18 -13.69 15.12
CA VAL A 202 -5.97 -12.49 14.95
C VAL A 202 -6.74 -12.18 16.23
N ARG A 203 -6.85 -10.91 16.56
CA ARG A 203 -7.77 -10.43 17.59
C ARG A 203 -8.99 -9.85 16.92
N VAL A 204 -10.15 -10.20 17.43
CA VAL A 204 -11.44 -9.75 16.90
C VAL A 204 -12.21 -9.04 18.01
N ASP A 205 -12.80 -7.89 17.68
CA ASP A 205 -13.69 -7.15 18.56
C ASP A 205 -15.11 -7.27 18.03
N VAL A 206 -16.06 -7.57 18.92
CA VAL A 206 -17.49 -7.73 18.60
C VAL A 206 -18.30 -6.75 19.43
N GLU A 207 -19.10 -5.92 18.77
CA GLU A 207 -20.04 -5.00 19.40
C GLU A 207 -21.40 -5.07 18.69
N GLY A 208 -22.48 -5.05 19.48
CA GLY A 208 -23.83 -5.15 18.92
C GLY A 208 -24.09 -6.44 18.13
N GLY A 209 -23.38 -7.52 18.46
CA GLY A 209 -23.47 -8.80 17.77
C GLY A 209 -22.79 -8.86 16.41
N LYS A 210 -21.95 -7.88 16.07
CA LYS A 210 -21.23 -7.79 14.79
C LYS A 210 -19.74 -7.62 15.03
N ILE A 211 -18.92 -8.11 14.11
CA ILE A 211 -17.48 -7.86 14.11
C ILE A 211 -17.25 -6.40 13.73
N THR A 212 -16.57 -5.65 14.61
CA THR A 212 -16.30 -4.22 14.41
C THR A 212 -14.85 -3.93 14.11
N ASN A 213 -13.93 -4.84 14.52
CA ASN A 213 -12.51 -4.63 14.31
C ASN A 213 -11.75 -5.97 14.29
N THR A 214 -10.68 -6.01 13.49
CA THR A 214 -9.74 -7.12 13.44
C THR A 214 -8.32 -6.58 13.51
N VAL A 215 -7.45 -7.25 14.29
CA VAL A 215 -6.03 -6.89 14.39
C VAL A 215 -5.21 -8.17 14.31
N VAL A 216 -4.27 -8.23 13.39
CA VAL A 216 -3.32 -9.33 13.33
C VAL A 216 -2.34 -9.22 14.51
N VAL A 217 -2.39 -10.19 15.44
CA VAL A 217 -1.49 -10.26 16.60
C VAL A 217 -0.18 -10.90 16.23
N SER A 218 -0.25 -11.94 15.40
CA SER A 218 0.90 -12.62 14.80
C SER A 218 0.59 -13.04 13.38
N GLY A 219 1.40 -12.64 12.44
CA GLY A 219 1.22 -12.98 11.03
C GLY A 219 1.52 -14.44 10.69
N GLY A 220 2.15 -15.16 11.61
CA GLY A 220 2.58 -16.54 11.36
C GLY A 220 3.52 -16.67 10.17
N LYS A 221 3.49 -17.82 9.49
CA LYS A 221 4.33 -18.10 8.33
C LYS A 221 3.78 -19.21 7.45
N ASN A 222 4.24 -19.23 6.20
CA ASN A 222 3.91 -20.25 5.19
C ASN A 222 2.42 -20.34 4.81
N TYR A 223 1.67 -19.24 4.91
CA TYR A 223 0.28 -19.21 4.47
C TYR A 223 0.16 -18.99 2.96
N SER A 224 -0.52 -19.88 2.25
CA SER A 224 -1.03 -19.62 0.89
C SER A 224 -2.55 -19.40 0.90
N TYR A 225 -3.22 -19.91 1.93
CA TYR A 225 -4.61 -19.58 2.26
C TYR A 225 -4.79 -19.54 3.77
N ALA A 226 -5.78 -18.78 4.23
CA ALA A 226 -6.06 -18.61 5.64
C ALA A 226 -7.55 -18.38 5.89
N LEU A 227 -8.03 -18.87 7.03
CA LEU A 227 -9.37 -18.60 7.52
C LEU A 227 -9.35 -18.48 9.05
N VAL A 228 -10.35 -17.84 9.62
CA VAL A 228 -10.58 -17.73 11.05
C VAL A 228 -11.89 -18.43 11.40
N ASP A 229 -11.83 -19.36 12.36
CA ASP A 229 -13.04 -20.02 12.85
C ASP A 229 -13.74 -19.12 13.87
N LEU A 230 -14.83 -18.52 13.47
CA LEU A 230 -15.67 -17.67 14.31
C LEU A 230 -16.61 -18.46 15.24
N GLY A 231 -16.66 -19.79 15.12
CA GLY A 231 -17.47 -20.66 15.98
C GLY A 231 -17.04 -20.65 17.45
N SER A 232 -15.83 -20.17 17.73
CA SER A 232 -15.37 -19.95 19.11
C SER A 232 -15.95 -18.67 19.75
N ILE A 233 -16.50 -17.77 18.96
CA ILE A 233 -17.28 -16.62 19.45
C ILE A 233 -18.69 -17.14 19.74
N ASN A 234 -18.98 -17.40 21.01
CA ASN A 234 -20.31 -17.90 21.41
C ASN A 234 -21.39 -16.97 20.88
N SER A 235 -22.42 -17.55 20.28
CA SER A 235 -23.66 -16.82 19.97
C SER A 235 -24.42 -16.49 21.25
N ASN A 236 -25.00 -15.30 21.32
CA ASN A 236 -25.99 -14.93 22.36
C ASN A 236 -27.29 -15.70 22.18
#